data_780da9f2354eea8d6067668dd35cb7db
#
_entry.id   780da9f2354eea8d6067668dd35cb7db
#
_cell.length_a   1.000
_cell.length_b   1.000
_cell.length_c   1.000
_cell.angle_alpha   90.00
_cell.angle_beta   90.00
_cell.angle_gamma   90.00
#
_symmetry.space_group_name_H-M   'P 1'
#
loop_
_entity.id
_entity.type
_entity.pdbx_description
1 polymer ?
#
loop_
_entity_poly.entity_id
_entity_poly.type
_entity_poly.pdbx_seq_one_letter_code
_entity_poly.pdbx_strand_id
1 'polypeptide(L)'
;PAIGEELIFRGYLQQSMERYFKSAHIAILVAALFFSFIHLELKAIIPRFVLGGLIGYLYYWSGSLWLPILAHFVNNVQAVVFSYSPFGFEGRAYFMLSESKVDPIIAVVSFFSTILLTYVLYKKLHLKKVSKRGLI
;
A
#
# COMPACT_ATOMS: atom_id res chain seq x y z
N PRO A 1 -2.10 -8.54 12.16
CA PRO A 1 -3.22 -8.28 11.23
C PRO A 1 -2.83 -8.44 9.77
N ALA A 2 -1.63 -7.99 9.33
CA ALA A 2 -1.23 -7.98 7.92
C ALA A 2 -1.49 -9.28 7.15
N ILE A 3 -1.18 -10.46 7.73
CA ILE A 3 -1.39 -11.75 7.06
C ILE A 3 -2.88 -11.98 6.79
N GLY A 4 -3.74 -11.83 7.81
CA GLY A 4 -5.17 -12.07 7.69
C GLY A 4 -5.84 -11.10 6.72
N GLU A 5 -5.47 -9.82 6.81
CA GLU A 5 -6.00 -8.79 5.93
C GLU A 5 -5.59 -9.04 4.47
N GLU A 6 -4.32 -9.36 4.20
CA GLU A 6 -3.89 -9.65 2.82
C GLU A 6 -4.51 -10.91 2.23
N LEU A 7 -4.74 -11.95 3.04
CA LEU A 7 -5.48 -13.13 2.59
C LEU A 7 -6.91 -12.77 2.17
N ILE A 8 -7.60 -11.94 2.95
CA ILE A 8 -8.98 -11.52 2.66
C ILE A 8 -9.00 -10.58 1.44
N PHE A 9 -8.19 -9.50 1.46
CA PHE A 9 -8.29 -8.46 0.45
C PHE A 9 -7.64 -8.85 -0.87
N ARG A 10 -6.43 -9.48 -0.87
CA ARG A 10 -5.72 -9.85 -2.11
C ARG A 10 -5.95 -11.29 -2.50
N GLY A 11 -5.99 -12.18 -1.49
CA GLY A 11 -6.23 -13.59 -1.71
C GLY A 11 -7.66 -13.90 -2.18
N TYR A 12 -8.66 -13.21 -1.64
CA TYR A 12 -10.06 -13.49 -1.95
C TYR A 12 -10.76 -12.34 -2.69
N LEU A 13 -10.89 -11.15 -2.08
CA LEU A 13 -11.71 -10.06 -2.60
C LEU A 13 -11.20 -9.55 -3.96
N GLN A 14 -9.92 -9.17 -4.05
CA GLN A 14 -9.34 -8.66 -5.29
C GLN A 14 -9.45 -9.66 -6.43
N GLN A 15 -9.19 -10.95 -6.18
CA GLN A 15 -9.33 -12.00 -7.20
C GLN A 15 -10.79 -12.21 -7.62
N SER A 16 -11.74 -12.14 -6.68
CA SER A 16 -13.16 -12.25 -6.97
C SER A 16 -13.65 -11.08 -7.80
N MET A 17 -13.22 -9.86 -7.46
CA MET A 17 -13.54 -8.66 -8.23
C MET A 17 -12.88 -8.67 -9.62
N GLU A 18 -11.65 -9.20 -9.75
CA GLU A 18 -10.99 -9.35 -11.05
C GLU A 18 -11.76 -10.30 -11.97
N ARG A 19 -12.28 -11.41 -11.45
CA ARG A 19 -13.13 -12.33 -12.21
C ARG A 19 -14.46 -11.69 -12.62
N TYR A 20 -15.05 -10.89 -11.74
CA TYR A 20 -16.33 -10.22 -11.99
C TYR A 20 -16.20 -9.09 -13.00
N PHE A 21 -15.29 -8.15 -12.77
CA PHE A 21 -15.10 -6.97 -13.64
C PHE A 21 -14.24 -7.25 -14.87
N LYS A 22 -13.60 -8.41 -14.96
CA LYS A 22 -12.63 -8.77 -16.02
C LYS A 22 -11.50 -7.72 -16.19
N SER A 23 -11.21 -6.99 -15.13
CA SER A 23 -10.21 -5.94 -15.08
C SER A 23 -9.49 -5.94 -13.74
N ALA A 24 -8.17 -6.20 -13.78
CA ALA A 24 -7.33 -6.15 -12.59
C ALA A 24 -7.29 -4.76 -11.95
N HIS A 25 -7.28 -3.70 -12.76
CA HIS A 25 -7.21 -2.33 -12.26
C HIS A 25 -8.47 -1.95 -11.47
N ILE A 26 -9.65 -2.28 -12.01
CA ILE A 26 -10.93 -2.04 -11.31
C ILE A 26 -10.98 -2.87 -10.02
N ALA A 27 -10.57 -4.13 -10.06
CA ALA A 27 -10.54 -5.00 -8.90
C ALA A 27 -9.64 -4.47 -7.79
N ILE A 28 -8.45 -3.95 -8.14
CA ILE A 28 -7.52 -3.33 -7.20
C ILE A 28 -8.15 -2.11 -6.54
N LEU A 29 -8.76 -1.21 -7.33
CA LEU A 29 -9.39 0.01 -6.80
C LEU A 29 -10.56 -0.32 -5.88
N VAL A 30 -11.41 -1.27 -6.26
CA VAL A 30 -12.55 -1.71 -5.44
C VAL A 30 -12.05 -2.34 -4.13
N ALA A 31 -11.07 -3.25 -4.20
CA ALA A 31 -10.51 -3.87 -3.00
C ALA A 31 -9.82 -2.85 -2.08
N ALA A 32 -9.11 -1.86 -2.64
CA ALA A 32 -8.49 -0.78 -1.87
C ALA A 32 -9.54 0.12 -1.21
N LEU A 33 -10.65 0.37 -1.87
CA LEU A 33 -11.76 1.14 -1.33
C LEU A 33 -12.38 0.44 -0.12
N PHE A 34 -12.70 -0.85 -0.25
CA PHE A 34 -13.20 -1.66 0.88
C PHE A 34 -12.19 -1.72 2.03
N PHE A 35 -10.91 -1.93 1.73
CA PHE A 35 -9.83 -1.91 2.71
C PHE A 35 -9.80 -0.59 3.51
N SER A 36 -9.96 0.52 2.82
CA SER A 36 -9.96 1.86 3.42
C SER A 36 -11.17 2.08 4.32
N PHE A 37 -12.37 1.67 3.89
CA PHE A 37 -13.62 1.91 4.64
C PHE A 37 -13.78 1.03 5.88
N ILE A 38 -13.32 -0.21 5.87
CA ILE A 38 -13.49 -1.14 7.01
C ILE A 38 -12.81 -0.64 8.29
N HIS A 39 -11.85 0.27 8.17
CA HIS A 39 -11.16 0.86 9.32
C HIS A 39 -11.93 2.01 9.99
N LEU A 40 -13.04 2.47 9.41
CA LEU A 40 -13.97 3.48 9.97
C LEU A 40 -13.30 4.79 10.45
N GLU A 41 -12.15 5.14 9.92
CA GLU A 41 -11.41 6.36 10.28
C GLU A 41 -11.37 7.33 9.10
N LEU A 42 -12.27 8.31 9.11
CA LEU A 42 -12.50 9.23 7.99
C LEU A 42 -11.23 10.00 7.55
N LYS A 43 -10.41 10.43 8.51
CA LYS A 43 -9.17 11.19 8.23
C LYS A 43 -8.10 10.36 7.51
N ALA A 44 -8.15 9.04 7.65
CA ALA A 44 -7.17 8.12 7.07
C ALA A 44 -7.70 7.35 5.85
N ILE A 45 -8.91 7.64 5.37
CA ILE A 45 -9.49 6.97 4.19
C ILE A 45 -8.58 7.13 2.98
N ILE A 46 -8.18 8.34 2.64
CA ILE A 46 -7.36 8.61 1.45
C ILE A 46 -5.98 7.93 1.54
N PRO A 47 -5.19 8.12 2.62
CA PRO A 47 -3.92 7.42 2.77
C PRO A 47 -4.05 5.89 2.72
N ARG A 48 -5.07 5.32 3.36
CA ARG A 48 -5.30 3.87 3.34
C ARG A 48 -5.74 3.36 1.98
N PHE A 49 -6.56 4.13 1.26
CA PHE A 49 -6.93 3.80 -0.11
C PHE A 49 -5.71 3.74 -1.03
N VAL A 50 -4.82 4.74 -0.95
CA VAL A 50 -3.57 4.76 -1.72
C VAL A 50 -2.67 3.58 -1.35
N LEU A 51 -2.47 3.33 -0.05
CA LEU A 51 -1.70 2.18 0.44
C LEU A 51 -2.31 0.86 -0.05
N GLY A 52 -3.63 0.71 0.09
CA GLY A 52 -4.36 -0.46 -0.38
C GLY A 52 -4.18 -0.68 -1.88
N GLY A 53 -4.24 0.38 -2.68
CA GLY A 53 -3.97 0.33 -4.11
C GLY A 53 -2.55 -0.12 -4.44
N LEU A 54 -1.53 0.49 -3.80
CA LEU A 54 -0.12 0.11 -3.99
C LEU A 54 0.12 -1.37 -3.66
N ILE A 55 -0.37 -1.84 -2.52
CA ILE A 55 -0.26 -3.24 -2.10
C ILE A 55 -1.01 -4.17 -3.08
N GLY A 56 -2.18 -3.75 -3.57
CA GLY A 56 -2.92 -4.47 -4.60
C GLY A 56 -2.13 -4.62 -5.91
N TYR A 57 -1.43 -3.57 -6.35
CA TYR A 57 -0.53 -3.64 -7.49
C TYR A 57 0.70 -4.52 -7.24
N LEU A 58 1.29 -4.49 -6.03
CA LEU A 58 2.38 -5.42 -5.67
C LEU A 58 1.94 -6.88 -5.81
N TYR A 59 0.72 -7.21 -5.38
CA TYR A 59 0.14 -8.53 -5.60
C TYR A 59 -0.02 -8.84 -7.09
N TYR A 60 -0.64 -7.94 -7.83
CA TYR A 60 -0.90 -8.12 -9.26
C TYR A 60 0.38 -8.35 -10.08
N TRP A 61 1.45 -7.58 -9.79
CA TRP A 61 2.71 -7.72 -10.51
C TRP A 61 3.53 -8.94 -10.07
N SER A 62 3.55 -9.24 -8.78
CA SER A 62 4.34 -10.36 -8.24
C SER A 62 3.69 -11.72 -8.44
N GLY A 63 2.35 -11.78 -8.44
CA GLY A 63 1.59 -13.01 -8.41
C GLY A 63 1.75 -13.79 -7.10
N SER A 64 2.21 -13.13 -6.03
CA SER A 64 2.52 -13.76 -4.75
C SER A 64 1.97 -12.90 -3.60
N LEU A 65 1.36 -13.53 -2.60
CA LEU A 65 0.86 -12.85 -1.40
C LEU A 65 1.99 -12.43 -0.43
N TRP A 66 3.17 -13.03 -0.52
CA TRP A 66 4.26 -12.73 0.42
C TRP A 66 4.73 -11.27 0.34
N LEU A 67 4.79 -10.72 -0.87
CA LEU A 67 5.25 -9.33 -1.05
C LEU A 67 4.26 -8.30 -0.48
N PRO A 68 2.94 -8.39 -0.76
CA PRO A 68 1.91 -7.60 -0.09
C PRO A 68 1.94 -7.74 1.44
N ILE A 69 2.02 -8.98 1.96
CA ILE A 69 2.07 -9.24 3.40
C ILE A 69 3.27 -8.54 4.03
N LEU A 70 4.46 -8.66 3.43
CA LEU A 70 5.66 -8.01 3.92
C LEU A 70 5.55 -6.49 3.88
N ALA A 71 5.08 -5.92 2.77
CA ALA A 71 4.91 -4.48 2.62
C ALA A 71 3.91 -3.93 3.66
N HIS A 72 2.80 -4.61 3.85
CA HIS A 72 1.80 -4.23 4.85
C HIS A 72 2.34 -4.38 6.28
N PHE A 73 3.05 -5.47 6.57
CA PHE A 73 3.70 -5.67 7.87
C PHE A 73 4.69 -4.55 8.20
N VAL A 74 5.57 -4.20 7.27
CA VAL A 74 6.54 -3.10 7.43
C VAL A 74 5.82 -1.78 7.70
N ASN A 75 4.76 -1.47 6.96
CA ASN A 75 3.95 -0.28 7.20
C ASN A 75 3.37 -0.25 8.63
N ASN A 76 2.83 -1.37 9.10
CA ASN A 76 2.28 -1.46 10.45
C ASN A 76 3.36 -1.35 11.54
N VAL A 77 4.53 -1.97 11.34
CA VAL A 77 5.68 -1.84 12.25
C VAL A 77 6.14 -0.39 12.34
N GLN A 78 6.26 0.31 11.21
CA GLN A 78 6.61 1.73 11.22
C GLN A 78 5.62 2.55 12.05
N ALA A 79 4.32 2.35 11.87
CA ALA A 79 3.29 3.06 12.63
C ALA A 79 3.42 2.80 14.14
N VAL A 80 3.70 1.55 14.55
CA VAL A 80 3.92 1.19 15.96
C VAL A 80 5.20 1.84 16.49
N VAL A 81 6.32 1.70 15.78
CA VAL A 81 7.62 2.26 16.21
C VAL A 81 7.50 3.78 16.39
N PHE A 82 6.90 4.49 15.43
CA PHE A 82 6.69 5.93 15.57
C PHE A 82 5.75 6.31 16.71
N SER A 83 4.78 5.45 17.06
CA SER A 83 3.86 5.70 18.16
C SER A 83 4.50 5.54 19.54
N TYR A 84 5.47 4.64 19.68
CA TYR A 84 6.14 4.32 20.95
C TYR A 84 7.54 4.92 21.08
N SER A 85 8.08 5.53 20.02
CA SER A 85 9.37 6.22 20.08
C SER A 85 9.26 7.49 20.93
N PRO A 86 10.24 7.79 21.81
CA PRO A 86 10.30 9.07 22.52
C PRO A 86 10.22 10.28 21.57
N PHE A 87 10.84 10.16 20.42
CA PHE A 87 10.75 11.16 19.34
C PHE A 87 9.39 11.15 18.65
N GLY A 88 8.68 10.01 18.60
CA GLY A 88 7.38 9.86 17.97
C GLY A 88 6.24 10.45 18.79
N PHE A 89 6.33 10.41 20.13
CA PHE A 89 5.30 11.00 21.00
C PHE A 89 5.33 12.54 20.92
N GLU A 90 6.51 13.13 20.98
CA GLU A 90 6.67 14.58 20.79
C GLU A 90 6.32 15.00 19.36
N GLY A 91 6.75 14.24 18.36
CA GLY A 91 6.38 14.48 16.96
C GLY A 91 4.88 14.35 16.72
N ARG A 92 4.19 13.45 17.42
CA ARG A 92 2.74 13.27 17.34
C ARG A 92 1.98 14.40 18.04
N ALA A 93 2.44 14.80 19.23
CA ALA A 93 1.92 15.98 19.93
C ALA A 93 2.19 17.26 19.12
N TYR A 94 3.38 17.37 18.56
CA TYR A 94 3.78 18.48 17.69
C TYR A 94 2.95 18.49 16.40
N PHE A 95 2.71 17.35 15.76
CA PHE A 95 1.88 17.23 14.56
C PHE A 95 0.40 17.52 14.85
N MET A 96 -0.12 17.13 16.04
CA MET A 96 -1.51 17.38 16.44
C MET A 96 -1.76 18.81 16.94
N LEU A 97 -0.74 19.43 17.56
CA LEU A 97 -0.86 20.75 18.20
C LEU A 97 -0.26 21.88 17.34
N SER A 98 0.64 21.56 16.46
CA SER A 98 1.21 22.49 15.49
C SER A 98 0.40 22.41 14.19
N GLU A 99 0.07 23.57 13.63
CA GLU A 99 -0.25 23.70 12.20
C GLU A 99 1.01 23.41 11.35
N SER A 100 1.72 22.33 11.66
CA SER A 100 2.99 21.98 11.03
C SER A 100 2.73 21.71 9.56
N LYS A 101 2.97 22.69 8.75
CA LYS A 101 3.06 22.53 7.30
C LYS A 101 4.13 21.50 7.04
N VAL A 102 3.76 20.37 6.46
CA VAL A 102 4.73 19.39 5.96
C VAL A 102 5.72 20.18 5.11
N ASP A 103 7.02 20.03 5.41
CA ASP A 103 8.05 20.71 4.62
C ASP A 103 7.84 20.34 3.14
N PRO A 104 7.56 21.31 2.27
CA PRO A 104 7.23 21.03 0.88
C PRO A 104 8.36 20.29 0.15
N ILE A 105 9.62 20.49 0.56
CA ILE A 105 10.77 19.77 -0.01
C ILE A 105 10.70 18.29 0.37
N ILE A 106 10.44 17.97 1.65
CA ILE A 106 10.30 16.60 2.13
C ILE A 106 9.11 15.92 1.43
N ALA A 107 7.98 16.61 1.29
CA ALA A 107 6.81 16.07 0.59
C ALA A 107 7.13 15.76 -0.88
N VAL A 108 7.79 16.67 -1.59
CA VAL A 108 8.18 16.48 -3.00
C VAL A 108 9.18 15.34 -3.14
N VAL A 109 10.22 15.29 -2.31
CA VAL A 109 11.22 14.22 -2.34
C VAL A 109 10.57 12.85 -2.06
N SER A 110 9.69 12.76 -1.06
CA SER A 110 8.95 11.54 -0.73
C SER A 110 8.04 11.09 -1.87
N PHE A 111 7.35 12.03 -2.51
CA PHE A 111 6.49 11.75 -3.66
C PHE A 111 7.28 11.17 -4.84
N PHE A 112 8.37 11.81 -5.25
CA PHE A 112 9.20 11.32 -6.35
C PHE A 112 9.91 10.01 -6.01
N SER A 113 10.38 9.83 -4.76
CA SER A 113 10.99 8.59 -4.30
C SER A 113 10.00 7.42 -4.36
N THR A 114 8.75 7.66 -3.98
CA THR A 114 7.67 6.66 -4.05
C THR A 114 7.37 6.28 -5.50
N ILE A 115 7.28 7.25 -6.41
CA ILE A 115 7.08 7.00 -7.84
C ILE A 115 8.24 6.19 -8.43
N LEU A 116 9.48 6.60 -8.14
CA LEU A 116 10.67 5.91 -8.62
C LEU A 116 10.73 4.46 -8.12
N LEU A 117 10.50 4.25 -6.82
CA LEU A 117 10.49 2.91 -6.22
C LEU A 117 9.40 2.02 -6.85
N THR A 118 8.19 2.57 -7.01
CA THR A 118 7.07 1.88 -7.65
C THR A 118 7.39 1.51 -9.09
N TYR A 119 8.01 2.42 -9.85
CA TYR A 119 8.44 2.16 -11.22
C TYR A 119 9.52 1.06 -11.31
N VAL A 120 10.53 1.10 -10.42
CA VAL A 120 11.59 0.08 -10.37
C VAL A 120 11.02 -1.30 -10.02
N LEU A 121 10.12 -1.35 -9.03
CA LEU A 121 9.44 -2.59 -8.65
C LEU A 121 8.57 -3.12 -9.79
N TYR A 122 7.77 -2.25 -10.42
CA TYR A 122 6.99 -2.61 -11.60
C TYR A 122 7.86 -3.23 -12.69
N LYS A 123 8.94 -2.55 -13.08
CA LYS A 123 9.85 -3.03 -14.13
C LYS A 123 10.45 -4.40 -13.79
N LYS A 124 10.97 -4.58 -12.57
CA LYS A 124 11.55 -5.86 -12.13
C LYS A 124 10.52 -7.00 -12.09
N LEU A 125 9.34 -6.74 -11.53
CA LEU A 125 8.32 -7.77 -11.36
C LEU A 125 7.63 -8.10 -12.68
N HIS A 126 7.39 -7.10 -13.52
CA HIS A 126 6.77 -7.29 -14.84
C HIS A 126 7.69 -8.09 -15.76
N LEU A 127 8.96 -7.76 -15.86
CA LEU A 127 9.95 -8.52 -16.66
C LEU A 127 10.07 -9.97 -16.20
N LYS A 128 10.08 -10.22 -14.88
CA LYS A 128 10.10 -11.56 -14.32
C LYS A 128 8.84 -12.38 -14.68
N LYS A 129 7.68 -11.73 -14.72
CA LYS A 129 6.41 -12.37 -15.10
C LYS A 129 6.36 -12.70 -16.59
N VAL A 130 6.86 -11.82 -17.44
CA VAL A 130 6.95 -12.02 -18.90
C VAL A 130 7.93 -13.14 -19.22
N SER A 131 9.12 -13.13 -18.63
CA SER A 131 10.13 -14.20 -18.78
C SER A 131 9.61 -15.57 -18.37
N LYS A 132 8.87 -15.66 -17.25
CA LYS A 132 8.28 -16.94 -16.80
C LYS A 132 7.17 -17.48 -17.72
N ARG A 133 6.56 -16.63 -18.55
CA ARG A 133 5.54 -17.02 -19.52
C ARG A 133 6.10 -17.40 -20.89
N GLY A 134 7.42 -17.40 -21.06
CA GLY A 134 8.09 -17.75 -22.32
C GLY A 134 7.81 -16.76 -23.47
N LEU A 135 7.51 -15.50 -23.14
CA LEU A 135 7.19 -14.45 -24.10
C LEU A 135 8.40 -13.59 -24.48
N ILE A 136 9.59 -13.94 -23.96
CA ILE A 136 10.92 -13.41 -24.36
C ILE A 136 11.90 -14.55 -24.30
#